data_b8322e84ad226afffe48ff6d6039a77e
#
_entry.id   b8322e84ad226afffe48ff6d6039a77e
#
_cell.length_a   1.000
_cell.length_b   1.000
_cell.length_c   1.000
_cell.angle_alpha   90.00
_cell.angle_beta   90.00
_cell.angle_gamma   90.00
#
_symmetry.space_group_name_H-M   'P 1'
#
loop_
_entity.id
_entity.type
_entity.pdbx_description
1 polymer ?
#
loop_
_entity_poly.entity_id
_entity_poly.type
_entity_poly.pdbx_seq_one_letter_code
_entity_poly.pdbx_strand_id
1 'polypeptide(L)' 'MDINEKNKVRKVIRMTYALEMEKRGHRVLGTVPNNKDPNKLVWVFLHDETFDDDLNEIIESNKSEV' A
#
# COMPACT_ATOMS: atom_id res chain seq x y z
N MET A 1 2.79 9.55 -22.68
CA MET A 1 3.07 9.47 -22.03
C MET A 1 2.69 9.54 -20.77
N ASP A 2 2.03 10.12 -20.34
CA ASP A 2 1.74 10.26 -19.09
C ASP A 2 0.82 9.29 -18.55
N ILE A 3 0.28 8.41 -19.30
CA ILE A 3 -0.55 7.36 -18.81
C ILE A 3 0.15 6.52 -17.81
N ASN A 4 1.43 6.30 -18.02
CA ASN A 4 2.18 5.48 -17.09
C ASN A 4 2.31 6.11 -15.75
N GLU A 5 2.25 7.40 -15.69
CA GLU A 5 2.38 8.04 -14.42
C GLU A 5 1.19 7.85 -13.56
N LYS A 6 0.03 7.70 -14.14
CA LYS A 6 -1.15 7.45 -13.36
C LYS A 6 -1.14 6.09 -12.75
N ASN A 7 -0.37 5.17 -13.32
CA ASN A 7 -0.32 3.82 -12.81
C ASN A 7 0.75 3.61 -11.76
N LYS A 8 1.41 4.68 -11.36
CA LYS A 8 2.49 4.55 -10.41
C LYS A 8 2.04 4.69 -8.98
N VAL A 9 0.80 4.43 -8.71
CA VAL A 9 0.31 4.44 -7.34
C VAL A 9 -0.28 3.09 -7.03
N ARG A 10 -0.17 2.70 -5.76
CA ARG A 10 -0.74 1.45 -5.29
C ARG A 10 -1.58 1.75 -4.07
N LYS A 11 -2.66 1.02 -3.92
CA LYS A 11 -3.57 1.21 -2.81
C LYS A 11 -3.42 0.05 -1.85
N VAL A 12 -3.30 0.36 -0.58
CA VAL A 12 -3.18 -0.66 0.46
C VAL A 12 -4.38 -0.50 1.38
N ILE A 13 -5.15 -1.56 1.51
CA ILE A 13 -6.38 -1.51 2.26
C ILE A 13 -6.16 -1.75 3.74
N ARG A 14 -5.21 -2.62 4.09
CA ARG A 14 -4.99 -2.96 5.48
C ARG A 14 -4.06 -1.96 6.14
N MET A 15 -4.50 -1.41 7.26
CA MET A 15 -3.68 -0.44 7.98
C MET A 15 -2.36 -1.04 8.44
N THR A 16 -2.37 -2.29 8.86
CA THR A 16 -1.16 -2.96 9.31
C THR A 16 -0.09 -2.97 8.22
N TYR A 17 -0.51 -3.30 7.01
CA TYR A 17 0.42 -3.33 5.90
C TYR A 17 0.91 -1.92 5.56
N ALA A 18 0.00 -0.96 5.62
CA ALA A 18 0.36 0.42 5.32
C ALA A 18 1.40 0.94 6.29
N LEU A 19 1.24 0.65 7.57
CA LEU A 19 2.19 1.10 8.56
C LEU A 19 3.56 0.46 8.35
N GLU A 20 3.57 -0.82 8.00
CA GLU A 20 4.84 -1.48 7.74
C GLU A 20 5.53 -0.92 6.52
N MET A 21 4.76 -0.58 5.50
CA MET A 21 5.34 0.01 4.31
C MET A 21 5.95 1.37 4.64
N GLU A 22 5.29 2.14 5.47
CA GLU A 22 5.84 3.42 5.88
C GLU A 22 7.15 3.24 6.64
N LYS A 23 7.23 2.24 7.48
CA LYS A 23 8.46 1.98 8.22
C LYS A 23 9.60 1.62 7.30
N ARG A 24 9.30 1.07 6.16
CA ARG A 24 10.32 0.71 5.18
C ARG A 24 10.69 1.87 4.28
N GLY A 25 10.08 3.03 4.50
CA GLY A 25 10.44 4.21 3.74
C GLY A 25 9.54 4.51 2.57
N HIS A 26 8.46 3.77 2.41
CA HIS A 26 7.51 4.07 1.34
C HIS A 26 6.62 5.21 1.76
N ARG A 27 6.33 6.09 0.82
CA ARG A 27 5.64 7.32 1.14
C ARG A 27 4.15 7.19 0.89
N VAL A 28 3.36 7.56 1.89
CA VAL A 28 1.92 7.62 1.73
C VAL A 28 1.58 8.93 1.06
N LEU A 29 0.92 8.86 -0.08
CA LEU A 29 0.50 10.05 -0.80
C LEU A 29 -0.79 10.62 -0.23
N GLY A 30 -1.62 9.77 0.34
CA GLY A 30 -2.87 10.22 0.92
C GLY A 30 -3.74 9.03 1.25
N THR A 31 -4.93 9.31 1.72
CA THR A 31 -5.91 8.25 2.02
C THR A 31 -7.23 8.60 1.37
N VAL A 32 -7.97 7.57 1.01
CA VAL A 32 -9.31 7.75 0.45
C VAL A 32 -10.24 6.75 1.10
N PRO A 33 -11.54 7.02 1.13
CA PRO A 33 -12.48 6.07 1.70
C PRO A 33 -12.57 4.81 0.86
N ASN A 34 -12.79 3.70 1.54
CA ASN A 34 -12.99 2.45 0.84
C ASN A 34 -14.39 2.46 0.22
N ASN A 35 -14.49 2.06 -1.05
CA ASN A 35 -15.77 2.07 -1.72
C ASN A 35 -16.78 1.11 -1.10
N LYS A 36 -16.30 -0.01 -0.61
CA LYS A 36 -17.20 -1.00 -0.05
C LYS A 36 -17.53 -0.75 1.39
N ASP A 37 -16.66 -0.05 2.10
CA ASP A 37 -16.86 0.20 3.50
C ASP A 37 -16.34 1.59 3.81
N PRO A 38 -17.20 2.61 3.77
CA PRO A 38 -16.72 3.99 3.96
C PRO A 38 -16.10 4.25 5.33
N ASN A 39 -16.32 3.35 6.29
CA ASN A 39 -15.68 3.52 7.58
C ASN A 39 -14.23 3.13 7.57
N LYS A 40 -13.75 2.55 6.50
CA LYS A 40 -12.36 2.15 6.39
C LYS A 40 -11.66 3.01 5.38
N LEU A 41 -10.37 3.18 5.58
CA LEU A 41 -9.56 4.00 4.67
C LEU A 41 -8.68 3.13 3.81
N VAL A 42 -8.34 3.65 2.65
CA VAL A 42 -7.38 3.03 1.75
C VAL A 42 -6.19 3.97 1.66
N TRP A 43 -4.99 3.43 1.90
CA TRP A 43 -3.77 4.23 1.83
C TRP A 43 -3.19 4.17 0.44
N VAL A 44 -2.90 5.32 -0.13
CA VAL A 44 -2.36 5.41 -1.49
C VAL A 44 -0.87 5.66 -1.39
N PHE A 45 -0.09 4.76 -1.98
CA PHE A 45 1.36 4.86 -1.94
C PHE A 45 1.90 5.09 -3.34
N LEU A 46 3.07 5.68 -3.41
CA LEU A 46 3.80 5.76 -4.65
C LEU A 46 4.33 4.36 -4.97
N HIS A 47 4.09 3.90 -6.17
CA HIS A 47 4.54 2.57 -6.57
C HIS A 47 5.92 2.68 -7.20
N ASP A 48 6.91 2.05 -6.59
CA ASP A 48 8.26 2.04 -7.13
C ASP A 48 8.73 0.60 -7.26
N GLU A 49 9.99 0.43 -7.63
CA GLU A 49 10.50 -0.89 -7.95
C GLU A 49 10.49 -1.84 -6.78
N THR A 50 10.65 -1.32 -5.60
CA THR A 50 10.72 -2.18 -4.43
C THR A 50 9.39 -2.36 -3.73
N PHE A 51 8.37 -1.63 -4.17
CA PHE A 51 7.10 -1.65 -3.46
C PHE A 51 6.51 -3.05 -3.39
N ASP A 52 6.43 -3.71 -4.53
CA ASP A 52 5.81 -5.03 -4.56
C ASP A 52 6.59 -6.04 -3.75
N ASP A 53 7.92 -5.96 -3.80
CA ASP A 53 8.76 -6.87 -3.03
C ASP A 53 8.55 -6.67 -1.55
N ASP A 54 8.53 -5.43 -1.12
CA ASP A 54 8.34 -5.13 0.30
C ASP A 54 6.96 -5.54 0.76
N LEU A 55 5.95 -5.26 -0.04
CA LEU A 55 4.60 -5.62 0.33
C LEU A 55 4.46 -7.14 0.42
N ASN A 56 5.05 -7.86 -0.52
CA ASN A 56 5.00 -9.31 -0.47
C ASN A 56 5.68 -9.85 0.78
N GLU A 57 6.78 -9.26 1.17
CA GLU A 57 7.44 -9.67 2.39
C GLU A 57 6.56 -9.46 3.62
N ILE A 58 5.87 -8.36 3.66
CA ILE A 58 4.99 -8.06 4.78
C ILE A 58 3.85 -9.07 4.82
N ILE A 59 3.27 -9.37 3.67
CA ILE A 59 2.17 -10.31 3.60
C ILE A 59 2.64 -11.70 4.04
N GLU A 60 3.81 -12.10 3.58
CA GLU A 60 4.34 -13.41 3.94
C GLU A 60 4.64 -13.49 5.43
N SER A 61 5.15 -12.43 6.01
CA SER A 61 5.40 -12.41 7.43
C SER A 61 4.13 -12.56 8.23
N ASN A 62 3.08 -11.91 7.79
CA ASN A 62 1.82 -12.01 8.50
C ASN A 62 1.20 -13.37 8.36
N LYS A 63 1.38 -14.01 7.21
CA LYS A 63 0.89 -15.36 7.06
C LYS A 63 1.61 -16.31 7.98
N SER A 64 2.89 -16.09 8.18
CA SER A 64 3.67 -16.99 9.00
C SER A 64 3.28 -16.96 10.44
N GLU A 65 2.63 -15.93 10.83
CA GLU A 65 2.28 -15.82 12.21
C GLU A 65 1.09 -16.61 12.59
N VAL A 66 0.37 -17.14 11.69
CA VAL A 66 -0.82 -17.91 12.00
C VAL A 66 -0.53 -19.36 12.42
#